data_ec066630adf85d015804a30bada42b3f
#
_entry.id   ec066630adf85d015804a30bada42b3f
#
_cell.length_a   1.000
_cell.length_b   1.000
_cell.length_c   1.000
_cell.angle_alpha   90.00
_cell.angle_beta   90.00
_cell.angle_gamma   90.00
#
_symmetry.space_group_name_H-M   'P 1'
#
loop_
_entity.id
_entity.type
_entity.pdbx_description
1 polymer ?
#
loop_
_entity_poly.entity_id
_entity_poly.type
_entity_poly.pdbx_seq_one_letter_code
_entity_poly.pdbx_strand_id
1 'polypeptide(L)'
;MRIFHIITHFDIGGAERVAVNIAKSQTTGMEYHLVEVVRGNGEFSQAFIKELHDCGICFHRSHITNNKIAILLFPLWFVYLSLKWKPQVIHTHTEIPDLSIYLWNKIFGWMFRSIKYVRTIHNTELWNQWAQIGKKVEYFYSKKHANIAISESTQQCYQHIYGETPQIIFNGLQSVEQKKFNHIIADKINILFAGRLEYQKGVDQLIEVVKALKDNPKFYFHVVGNGSMKEKVHKALEPLSNASLYDKIFGLNQYIGDFDYLFMPSNHEGLALMPIEASLAHTPTIINSCPGLKDTLPETWPLKVNDNKVDDFIRLILSLEDTTYYEEYASIAYGYAKTNFSIEKMQFEYEQIYKI
;
A
#
# COMPACT_ATOMS: atom_id res chain seq x y z
N MET A 1 -4.82 26.75 2.52
CA MET A 1 -5.83 25.86 1.85
C MET A 1 -6.02 24.63 2.70
N ARG A 2 -7.28 24.22 2.97
CA ARG A 2 -7.56 23.02 3.78
C ARG A 2 -7.90 21.85 2.90
N ILE A 3 -7.16 20.77 3.11
CA ILE A 3 -7.26 19.51 2.37
C ILE A 3 -7.71 18.42 3.34
N PHE A 4 -8.83 17.76 3.05
CA PHE A 4 -9.37 16.68 3.84
C PHE A 4 -9.08 15.36 3.13
N HIS A 5 -8.18 14.55 3.68
CA HIS A 5 -7.96 13.17 3.26
C HIS A 5 -8.95 12.25 3.96
N ILE A 6 -9.78 11.57 3.19
CA ILE A 6 -10.79 10.65 3.70
C ILE A 6 -10.25 9.24 3.51
N ILE A 7 -10.05 8.53 4.62
CA ILE A 7 -9.51 7.16 4.66
C ILE A 7 -10.46 6.21 5.39
N THR A 8 -10.29 4.93 5.19
CA THR A 8 -11.21 3.94 5.76
C THR A 8 -11.04 3.85 7.27
N HIS A 9 -9.83 3.55 7.73
CA HIS A 9 -9.49 3.37 9.15
C HIS A 9 -8.20 4.11 9.49
N PHE A 10 -8.05 4.51 10.74
CA PHE A 10 -6.74 4.82 11.29
C PHE A 10 -6.08 3.50 11.72
N ASP A 11 -5.45 2.83 10.77
CA ASP A 11 -4.77 1.56 10.94
C ASP A 11 -3.64 1.43 9.90
N ILE A 12 -2.88 0.34 9.92
CA ILE A 12 -1.82 0.09 8.94
C ILE A 12 -2.43 -0.45 7.65
N GLY A 13 -2.32 0.33 6.58
CA GLY A 13 -2.68 -0.05 5.22
C GLY A 13 -1.89 0.77 4.21
N GLY A 14 -1.75 0.27 2.98
CA GLY A 14 -1.01 0.98 1.92
C GLY A 14 -1.62 2.33 1.57
N ALA A 15 -2.95 2.38 1.40
CA ALA A 15 -3.67 3.59 1.07
C ALA A 15 -3.64 4.63 2.21
N GLU A 16 -3.78 4.16 3.45
CA GLU A 16 -3.69 4.98 4.65
C GLU A 16 -2.29 5.58 4.79
N ARG A 17 -1.24 4.81 4.52
CA ARG A 17 0.15 5.27 4.54
C ARG A 17 0.40 6.35 3.48
N VAL A 18 -0.14 6.19 2.27
CA VAL A 18 -0.04 7.20 1.21
C VAL A 18 -0.70 8.50 1.63
N ALA A 19 -1.91 8.45 2.20
CA ALA A 19 -2.60 9.64 2.71
C ALA A 19 -1.78 10.39 3.78
N VAL A 20 -1.17 9.65 4.73
CA VAL A 20 -0.27 10.23 5.74
C VAL A 20 0.97 10.84 5.10
N ASN A 21 1.59 10.14 4.14
CA ASN A 21 2.80 10.61 3.47
C ASN A 21 2.54 11.90 2.68
N ILE A 22 1.38 12.04 2.04
CA ILE A 22 0.98 13.30 1.40
C ILE A 22 0.77 14.38 2.46
N ALA A 23 0.06 14.06 3.54
CA ALA A 23 -0.26 15.02 4.60
C ALA A 23 0.97 15.49 5.41
N LYS A 24 2.07 14.75 5.37
CA LYS A 24 3.37 15.16 5.95
C LYS A 24 4.07 16.27 5.17
N SER A 25 3.57 16.65 4.00
CA SER A 25 4.05 17.85 3.31
C SER A 25 3.85 19.05 4.20
N GLN A 26 4.95 19.77 4.48
CA GLN A 26 4.92 21.00 5.31
C GLN A 26 4.85 22.25 4.47
N THR A 27 4.23 22.19 3.30
CA THR A 27 4.12 23.33 2.39
C THR A 27 3.31 24.45 3.01
N THR A 28 3.91 25.62 3.04
CA THR A 28 3.30 26.86 3.60
C THR A 28 1.95 27.13 2.93
N GLY A 29 0.93 27.34 3.73
CA GLY A 29 -0.43 27.68 3.27
C GLY A 29 -1.32 26.46 2.99
N MET A 30 -0.83 25.23 3.21
CA MET A 30 -1.63 24.00 3.17
C MET A 30 -1.83 23.45 4.58
N GLU A 31 -3.07 23.14 4.92
CA GLU A 31 -3.48 22.55 6.20
C GLU A 31 -4.16 21.20 5.90
N TYR A 32 -3.54 20.12 6.35
CA TYR A 32 -4.01 18.76 6.08
C TYR A 32 -4.81 18.20 7.25
N HIS A 33 -5.94 17.60 6.95
CA HIS A 33 -6.81 16.90 7.89
C HIS A 33 -7.03 15.47 7.43
N LEU A 34 -6.83 14.50 8.30
CA LEU A 34 -7.23 13.11 8.05
C LEU A 34 -8.58 12.83 8.69
N VAL A 35 -9.49 12.24 7.92
CA VAL A 35 -10.84 11.89 8.36
C VAL A 35 -11.04 10.38 8.21
N GLU A 36 -11.31 9.73 9.34
CA GLU A 36 -11.60 8.29 9.40
C GLU A 36 -13.08 8.04 9.15
N VAL A 37 -13.43 7.15 8.22
CA VAL A 37 -14.84 6.79 7.97
C VAL A 37 -15.33 5.75 8.98
N VAL A 38 -14.56 4.73 9.23
CA VAL A 38 -14.89 3.61 10.12
C VAL A 38 -13.86 3.53 11.24
N ARG A 39 -14.32 3.48 12.49
CA ARG A 39 -13.44 3.47 13.66
C ARG A 39 -12.51 2.26 13.68
N GLY A 40 -11.19 2.51 13.58
CA GLY A 40 -10.16 1.52 13.85
C GLY A 40 -9.98 1.30 15.36
N ASN A 41 -9.87 0.05 15.80
CA ASN A 41 -9.83 -0.32 17.22
C ASN A 41 -8.57 -1.11 17.61
N GLY A 42 -7.64 -1.36 16.69
CA GLY A 42 -6.46 -2.17 16.92
C GLY A 42 -5.32 -1.42 17.65
N GLU A 43 -4.32 -2.16 18.08
CA GLU A 43 -3.07 -1.63 18.63
C GLU A 43 -2.38 -0.66 17.63
N PHE A 44 -2.41 -1.00 16.35
CA PHE A 44 -1.88 -0.17 15.27
C PHE A 44 -2.62 1.16 15.11
N SER A 45 -3.91 1.21 15.46
CA SER A 45 -4.68 2.46 15.45
C SER A 45 -4.12 3.49 16.43
N GLN A 46 -3.64 3.06 17.60
CA GLN A 46 -3.02 3.96 18.58
C GLN A 46 -1.67 4.49 18.07
N ALA A 47 -0.84 3.62 17.48
CA ALA A 47 0.42 4.00 16.89
C ALA A 47 0.23 4.99 15.72
N PHE A 48 -0.77 4.75 14.88
CA PHE A 48 -1.15 5.65 13.78
C PHE A 48 -1.55 7.04 14.28
N ILE A 49 -2.41 7.11 15.31
CA ILE A 49 -2.83 8.38 15.92
C ILE A 49 -1.66 9.12 16.54
N LYS A 50 -0.77 8.40 17.22
CA LYS A 50 0.45 8.99 17.79
C LYS A 50 1.30 9.61 16.69
N GLU A 51 1.49 8.93 15.58
CA GLU A 51 2.24 9.46 14.43
C GLU A 51 1.61 10.74 13.87
N LEU A 52 0.27 10.80 13.71
CA LEU A 52 -0.43 12.00 13.26
C LEU A 52 -0.22 13.17 14.21
N HIS A 53 -0.31 12.90 15.51
CA HIS A 53 -0.07 13.92 16.55
C HIS A 53 1.38 14.42 16.51
N ASP A 54 2.36 13.52 16.43
CA ASP A 54 3.78 13.86 16.41
C ASP A 54 4.16 14.66 15.14
N CYS A 55 3.45 14.43 14.04
CA CYS A 55 3.61 15.19 12.79
C CYS A 55 2.78 16.49 12.73
N GLY A 56 2.00 16.82 13.77
CA GLY A 56 1.13 18.00 13.79
C GLY A 56 -0.02 17.97 12.78
N ILE A 57 -0.43 16.79 12.32
CA ILE A 57 -1.53 16.61 11.36
C ILE A 57 -2.86 16.59 12.10
N CYS A 58 -3.81 17.47 11.71
CA CYS A 58 -5.15 17.44 12.24
C CYS A 58 -5.88 16.15 11.83
N PHE A 59 -6.62 15.53 12.77
CA PHE A 59 -7.36 14.32 12.46
C PHE A 59 -8.75 14.28 13.12
N HIS A 60 -9.67 13.59 12.47
CA HIS A 60 -11.05 13.43 12.90
C HIS A 60 -11.42 11.95 12.90
N ARG A 61 -11.73 11.41 14.08
CA ARG A 61 -12.04 10.00 14.27
C ARG A 61 -13.52 9.71 14.17
N SER A 62 -13.88 8.65 13.45
CA SER A 62 -15.21 8.08 13.48
C SER A 62 -15.58 7.55 14.88
N HIS A 63 -16.88 7.52 15.19
CA HIS A 63 -17.40 6.88 16.41
C HIS A 63 -17.97 5.48 16.14
N ILE A 64 -18.00 5.04 14.85
CA ILE A 64 -18.73 3.85 14.41
C ILE A 64 -17.76 2.82 13.87
N THR A 65 -17.82 1.60 14.40
CA THR A 65 -16.96 0.46 14.02
C THR A 65 -17.56 -0.40 12.90
N ASN A 66 -18.88 -0.39 12.74
CA ASN A 66 -19.54 -1.17 11.69
C ASN A 66 -19.50 -0.41 10.35
N ASN A 67 -18.92 -1.00 9.33
CA ASN A 67 -18.73 -0.40 8.01
C ASN A 67 -20.04 0.14 7.40
N LYS A 68 -21.11 -0.65 7.41
CA LYS A 68 -22.39 -0.27 6.78
C LYS A 68 -23.03 0.92 7.48
N ILE A 69 -23.04 0.91 8.82
CA ILE A 69 -23.59 1.99 9.64
C ILE A 69 -22.72 3.24 9.50
N ALA A 70 -21.39 3.09 9.51
CA ALA A 70 -20.46 4.20 9.33
C ALA A 70 -20.68 4.91 8.00
N ILE A 71 -20.74 4.19 6.89
CA ILE A 71 -21.00 4.74 5.55
C ILE A 71 -22.35 5.49 5.51
N LEU A 72 -23.41 4.92 6.12
CA LEU A 72 -24.74 5.51 6.11
C LEU A 72 -24.82 6.81 6.91
N LEU A 73 -24.14 6.89 8.07
CA LEU A 73 -24.17 8.04 8.96
C LEU A 73 -23.05 9.07 8.68
N PHE A 74 -22.05 8.70 7.92
CA PHE A 74 -20.95 9.59 7.55
C PHE A 74 -21.41 10.94 6.97
N PRO A 75 -22.41 11.01 6.05
CA PRO A 75 -22.86 12.28 5.50
C PRO A 75 -23.30 13.30 6.56
N LEU A 76 -23.97 12.86 7.62
CA LEU A 76 -24.45 13.73 8.71
C LEU A 76 -23.31 14.25 9.57
N TRP A 77 -22.32 13.42 9.85
CA TRP A 77 -21.13 13.83 10.59
C TRP A 77 -20.22 14.71 9.74
N PHE A 78 -20.03 14.36 8.47
CA PHE A 78 -19.10 15.07 7.59
C PHE A 78 -19.63 16.45 7.17
N VAL A 79 -20.96 16.67 7.10
CA VAL A 79 -21.50 18.02 6.89
C VAL A 79 -21.17 18.94 8.06
N TYR A 80 -21.22 18.44 9.30
CA TYR A 80 -20.79 19.21 10.48
C TYR A 80 -19.30 19.59 10.38
N LEU A 81 -18.42 18.62 10.03
CA LEU A 81 -16.99 18.90 9.83
C LEU A 81 -16.77 19.92 8.71
N SER A 82 -17.52 19.79 7.61
CA SER A 82 -17.40 20.68 6.45
C SER A 82 -17.83 22.12 6.76
N LEU A 83 -18.87 22.30 7.57
CA LEU A 83 -19.31 23.63 8.04
C LEU A 83 -18.29 24.26 9.00
N LYS A 84 -17.75 23.45 9.90
CA LYS A 84 -16.78 23.91 10.92
C LYS A 84 -15.44 24.29 10.31
N TRP A 85 -14.89 23.44 9.44
CA TRP A 85 -13.52 23.55 8.94
C TRP A 85 -13.42 24.13 7.54
N LYS A 86 -14.51 24.12 6.75
CA LYS A 86 -14.58 24.66 5.39
C LYS A 86 -13.47 24.14 4.48
N PRO A 87 -13.39 22.82 4.23
CA PRO A 87 -12.39 22.24 3.34
C PRO A 87 -12.54 22.81 1.93
N GLN A 88 -11.42 23.04 1.26
CA GLN A 88 -11.37 23.47 -0.14
C GLN A 88 -11.12 22.28 -1.07
N VAL A 89 -10.47 21.22 -0.53
CA VAL A 89 -10.21 19.97 -1.24
C VAL A 89 -10.68 18.79 -0.38
N ILE A 90 -11.38 17.85 -1.02
CA ILE A 90 -11.69 16.53 -0.46
C ILE A 90 -10.94 15.51 -1.30
N HIS A 91 -10.02 14.77 -0.67
CA HIS A 91 -9.22 13.74 -1.30
C HIS A 91 -9.57 12.36 -0.69
N THR A 92 -10.12 11.46 -1.49
CA THR A 92 -10.54 10.12 -1.05
C THR A 92 -9.52 9.06 -1.43
N HIS A 93 -9.44 8.03 -0.58
CA HIS A 93 -8.57 6.87 -0.75
C HIS A 93 -9.37 5.59 -0.49
N THR A 94 -9.50 4.73 -1.47
CA THR A 94 -10.28 3.47 -1.44
C THR A 94 -11.81 3.61 -1.53
N GLU A 95 -12.51 2.49 -1.75
CA GLU A 95 -13.94 2.45 -2.12
C GLU A 95 -14.88 2.91 -1.00
N ILE A 96 -14.56 2.64 0.29
CA ILE A 96 -15.41 3.06 1.42
C ILE A 96 -15.45 4.59 1.57
N PRO A 97 -14.33 5.31 1.61
CA PRO A 97 -14.27 6.77 1.49
C PRO A 97 -14.97 7.31 0.24
N ASP A 98 -14.74 6.69 -0.92
CA ASP A 98 -15.34 7.12 -2.19
C ASP A 98 -16.88 7.10 -2.12
N LEU A 99 -17.44 5.98 -1.65
CA LEU A 99 -18.88 5.83 -1.46
C LEU A 99 -19.42 6.81 -0.43
N SER A 100 -18.71 7.00 0.68
CA SER A 100 -19.14 7.89 1.76
C SER A 100 -19.22 9.35 1.31
N ILE A 101 -18.24 9.83 0.54
CA ILE A 101 -18.24 11.17 -0.05
C ILE A 101 -19.28 11.31 -1.15
N TYR A 102 -19.46 10.27 -1.99
CA TYR A 102 -20.53 10.25 -2.99
C TYR A 102 -21.91 10.44 -2.33
N LEU A 103 -22.23 9.71 -1.24
CA LEU A 103 -23.47 9.84 -0.52
C LEU A 103 -23.61 11.23 0.12
N TRP A 104 -22.56 11.75 0.75
CA TRP A 104 -22.54 13.10 1.28
C TRP A 104 -22.79 14.16 0.20
N ASN A 105 -22.15 14.04 -0.94
CA ASN A 105 -22.33 14.97 -2.05
C ASN A 105 -23.76 14.93 -2.60
N LYS A 106 -24.40 13.76 -2.67
CA LYS A 106 -25.79 13.61 -3.08
C LYS A 106 -26.77 14.39 -2.18
N ILE A 107 -26.50 14.43 -0.88
CA ILE A 107 -27.40 15.05 0.11
C ILE A 107 -27.05 16.52 0.31
N PHE A 108 -25.77 16.85 0.48
CA PHE A 108 -25.31 18.18 0.91
C PHE A 108 -24.43 18.89 -0.11
N GLY A 109 -24.06 18.27 -1.23
CA GLY A 109 -23.13 18.84 -2.20
C GLY A 109 -23.57 20.18 -2.80
N TRP A 110 -24.87 20.45 -2.83
CA TRP A 110 -25.40 21.74 -3.29
C TRP A 110 -24.96 22.92 -2.39
N MET A 111 -24.63 22.66 -1.11
CA MET A 111 -24.12 23.67 -0.16
C MET A 111 -22.63 23.96 -0.35
N PHE A 112 -21.88 23.04 -1.00
CA PHE A 112 -20.41 23.04 -1.05
C PHE A 112 -19.88 22.95 -2.48
N ARG A 113 -20.45 23.78 -3.38
CA ARG A 113 -20.16 23.72 -4.83
C ARG A 113 -18.72 24.06 -5.21
N SER A 114 -18.00 24.80 -4.36
CA SER A 114 -16.62 25.23 -4.58
C SER A 114 -15.57 24.21 -4.14
N ILE A 115 -15.98 23.10 -3.52
CA ILE A 115 -15.02 22.07 -3.09
C ILE A 115 -14.51 21.32 -4.31
N LYS A 116 -13.19 21.20 -4.40
CA LYS A 116 -12.49 20.34 -5.36
C LYS A 116 -12.43 18.91 -4.83
N TYR A 117 -12.66 17.95 -5.72
CA TYR A 117 -12.56 16.53 -5.42
C TYR A 117 -11.28 15.97 -6.05
N VAL A 118 -10.57 15.16 -5.28
CA VAL A 118 -9.42 14.36 -5.72
C VAL A 118 -9.65 12.93 -5.22
N ARG A 119 -9.29 11.95 -6.01
CA ARG A 119 -9.42 10.54 -5.66
C ARG A 119 -8.19 9.79 -6.10
N THR A 120 -7.55 9.07 -5.19
CA THR A 120 -6.46 8.16 -5.52
C THR A 120 -6.99 6.73 -5.63
N ILE A 121 -6.76 6.12 -6.80
CA ILE A 121 -7.14 4.75 -7.12
C ILE A 121 -5.97 3.84 -6.72
N HIS A 122 -6.16 3.06 -5.64
CA HIS A 122 -5.12 2.23 -5.03
C HIS A 122 -5.09 0.78 -5.51
N ASN A 123 -6.11 0.31 -6.25
CA ASN A 123 -6.23 -1.07 -6.69
C ASN A 123 -6.50 -1.16 -8.19
N THR A 124 -6.07 -2.25 -8.80
CA THR A 124 -6.41 -2.60 -10.19
C THR A 124 -7.82 -3.17 -10.32
N GLU A 125 -8.37 -3.73 -9.23
CA GLU A 125 -9.75 -4.23 -9.14
C GLU A 125 -10.55 -3.41 -8.15
N LEU A 126 -11.68 -2.86 -8.56
CA LEU A 126 -12.55 -2.00 -7.77
C LEU A 126 -13.96 -2.60 -7.68
N TRP A 127 -14.64 -2.35 -6.56
CA TRP A 127 -16.07 -2.65 -6.34
C TRP A 127 -16.45 -4.13 -6.44
N ASN A 128 -15.56 -5.07 -6.14
CA ASN A 128 -15.80 -6.51 -6.28
C ASN A 128 -17.12 -7.01 -5.66
N GLN A 129 -17.55 -6.42 -4.54
CA GLN A 129 -18.80 -6.78 -3.86
C GLN A 129 -19.97 -5.85 -4.16
N TRP A 130 -19.75 -4.65 -4.77
CA TRP A 130 -20.74 -3.59 -4.90
C TRP A 130 -20.77 -2.96 -6.31
N ALA A 131 -20.63 -3.76 -7.32
CA ALA A 131 -20.46 -3.32 -8.71
C ALA A 131 -21.51 -2.31 -9.21
N GLN A 132 -22.80 -2.46 -8.85
CA GLN A 132 -23.85 -1.54 -9.30
C GLN A 132 -23.77 -0.15 -8.65
N ILE A 133 -23.40 -0.10 -7.37
CA ILE A 133 -23.17 1.16 -6.66
C ILE A 133 -21.86 1.77 -7.15
N GLY A 134 -20.85 0.94 -7.34
CA GLY A 134 -19.55 1.33 -7.87
C GLY A 134 -19.67 2.13 -9.17
N LYS A 135 -20.45 1.67 -10.14
CA LYS A 135 -20.67 2.41 -11.41
C LYS A 135 -21.16 3.85 -11.19
N LYS A 136 -22.00 4.10 -10.18
CA LYS A 136 -22.51 5.44 -9.88
C LYS A 136 -21.43 6.32 -9.22
N VAL A 137 -20.61 5.71 -8.37
CA VAL A 137 -19.48 6.40 -7.72
C VAL A 137 -18.41 6.73 -8.77
N GLU A 138 -18.05 5.78 -9.63
CA GLU A 138 -17.10 6.01 -10.73
C GLU A 138 -17.56 7.16 -11.65
N TYR A 139 -18.82 7.14 -12.08
CA TYR A 139 -19.38 8.24 -12.88
C TYR A 139 -19.31 9.59 -12.17
N PHE A 140 -19.54 9.62 -10.84
CA PHE A 140 -19.42 10.85 -10.04
C PHE A 140 -18.00 11.42 -10.07
N TYR A 141 -16.98 10.58 -9.80
CA TYR A 141 -15.59 11.04 -9.78
C TYR A 141 -15.06 11.38 -11.18
N SER A 142 -15.45 10.63 -12.20
CA SER A 142 -15.14 10.95 -13.60
C SER A 142 -15.67 12.33 -14.00
N LYS A 143 -16.93 12.64 -13.68
CA LYS A 143 -17.54 13.98 -13.92
C LYS A 143 -16.84 15.11 -13.17
N LYS A 144 -16.11 14.81 -12.11
CA LYS A 144 -15.33 15.78 -11.33
C LYS A 144 -13.88 15.87 -11.78
N HIS A 145 -13.45 15.08 -12.76
CA HIS A 145 -12.06 14.96 -13.19
C HIS A 145 -11.11 14.71 -12.02
N ALA A 146 -11.54 13.85 -11.10
CA ALA A 146 -10.92 13.69 -9.78
C ALA A 146 -9.92 12.52 -9.71
N ASN A 147 -9.93 11.62 -10.70
CA ASN A 147 -9.24 10.34 -10.65
C ASN A 147 -7.72 10.46 -10.87
N ILE A 148 -6.95 9.85 -9.98
CA ILE A 148 -5.49 9.73 -10.05
C ILE A 148 -5.14 8.26 -9.84
N ALA A 149 -4.35 7.67 -10.74
CA ALA A 149 -3.82 6.32 -10.63
C ALA A 149 -2.46 6.33 -9.93
N ILE A 150 -2.18 5.29 -9.12
CA ILE A 150 -0.90 5.18 -8.41
C ILE A 150 0.19 4.45 -9.22
N SER A 151 -0.14 3.84 -10.35
CA SER A 151 0.78 3.10 -11.21
C SER A 151 0.26 3.02 -12.63
N GLU A 152 1.14 2.63 -13.56
CA GLU A 152 0.76 2.37 -14.94
C GLU A 152 -0.27 1.24 -15.04
N SER A 153 -0.07 0.15 -14.29
CA SER A 153 -1.01 -0.96 -14.23
C SER A 153 -2.38 -0.54 -13.73
N THR A 154 -2.45 0.31 -12.69
CA THR A 154 -3.72 0.85 -12.20
C THR A 154 -4.39 1.73 -13.24
N GLN A 155 -3.66 2.59 -13.94
CA GLN A 155 -4.18 3.43 -15.02
C GLN A 155 -4.75 2.59 -16.18
N GLN A 156 -3.98 1.60 -16.65
CA GLN A 156 -4.37 0.71 -17.75
C GLN A 156 -5.63 -0.10 -17.42
N CYS A 157 -5.68 -0.70 -16.21
CA CYS A 157 -6.86 -1.43 -15.74
C CYS A 157 -8.08 -0.50 -15.64
N TYR A 158 -7.91 0.70 -15.10
CA TYR A 158 -9.00 1.68 -15.00
C TYR A 158 -9.51 2.13 -16.37
N GLN A 159 -8.59 2.43 -17.29
CA GLN A 159 -8.94 2.78 -18.68
C GLN A 159 -9.71 1.66 -19.38
N HIS A 160 -9.27 0.41 -19.21
CA HIS A 160 -9.94 -0.73 -19.82
C HIS A 160 -11.38 -0.92 -19.30
N ILE A 161 -11.61 -0.72 -18.01
CA ILE A 161 -12.91 -0.97 -17.36
C ILE A 161 -13.86 0.21 -17.51
N TYR A 162 -13.36 1.45 -17.34
CA TYR A 162 -14.18 2.66 -17.22
C TYR A 162 -14.01 3.64 -18.37
N GLY A 163 -13.05 3.42 -19.29
CA GLY A 163 -12.83 4.25 -20.48
C GLY A 163 -12.18 5.61 -20.23
N GLU A 164 -11.72 5.88 -18.99
CA GLU A 164 -11.02 7.11 -18.59
C GLU A 164 -9.55 6.81 -18.34
N THR A 165 -8.65 7.72 -18.73
CA THR A 165 -7.21 7.63 -18.49
C THR A 165 -6.83 8.62 -17.39
N PRO A 166 -6.82 8.22 -16.10
CA PRO A 166 -6.43 9.10 -15.00
C PRO A 166 -4.95 9.47 -15.10
N GLN A 167 -4.59 10.66 -14.58
CA GLN A 167 -3.18 11.01 -14.39
C GLN A 167 -2.51 10.02 -13.45
N ILE A 168 -1.23 9.71 -13.68
CA ILE A 168 -0.44 8.89 -12.75
C ILE A 168 0.30 9.82 -11.78
N ILE A 169 0.18 9.53 -10.48
CA ILE A 169 1.08 10.00 -9.44
C ILE A 169 1.52 8.77 -8.65
N PHE A 170 2.77 8.39 -8.79
CA PHE A 170 3.33 7.26 -8.06
C PHE A 170 3.34 7.51 -6.55
N ASN A 171 3.07 6.46 -5.77
CA ASN A 171 3.21 6.54 -4.33
C ASN A 171 4.66 6.77 -3.94
N GLY A 172 4.91 7.83 -3.18
CA GLY A 172 6.24 8.17 -2.69
C GLY A 172 6.51 7.62 -1.29
N LEU A 173 7.73 7.18 -1.08
CA LEU A 173 8.23 6.70 0.21
C LEU A 173 9.52 7.44 0.58
N GLN A 174 9.78 7.50 1.88
CA GLN A 174 11.02 8.03 2.42
C GLN A 174 11.91 6.88 2.87
N SER A 175 13.20 6.97 2.57
CA SER A 175 14.19 6.08 3.19
C SER A 175 14.17 6.25 4.70
N VAL A 176 14.24 5.15 5.42
CA VAL A 176 14.30 5.12 6.88
C VAL A 176 15.63 4.53 7.33
N GLU A 177 16.10 4.99 8.51
CA GLU A 177 17.29 4.39 9.12
C GLU A 177 17.04 2.91 9.41
N GLN A 178 17.95 2.07 8.92
CA GLN A 178 17.85 0.62 9.08
C GLN A 178 18.41 0.17 10.43
N LYS A 179 17.70 -0.79 11.05
CA LYS A 179 18.04 -1.41 12.33
C LYS A 179 18.28 -2.88 12.16
N LYS A 180 18.98 -3.48 13.12
CA LYS A 180 19.20 -4.92 13.14
C LYS A 180 17.93 -5.67 13.55
N PHE A 181 17.62 -6.72 12.81
CA PHE A 181 16.55 -7.65 13.14
C PHE A 181 17.08 -8.79 14.00
N ASN A 182 16.57 -8.93 15.22
CA ASN A 182 17.14 -9.82 16.25
C ASN A 182 17.09 -11.34 15.92
N HIS A 183 16.39 -11.72 14.85
CA HIS A 183 16.15 -13.12 14.49
C HIS A 183 16.80 -13.52 13.14
N ILE A 184 17.72 -12.74 12.63
CA ILE A 184 18.52 -13.13 11.46
C ILE A 184 19.33 -14.40 11.79
N ILE A 185 19.31 -15.37 10.88
CA ILE A 185 20.05 -16.61 11.03
C ILE A 185 21.40 -16.45 10.37
N ALA A 186 22.47 -16.52 11.19
CA ALA A 186 23.83 -16.44 10.72
C ALA A 186 24.14 -17.56 9.69
N ASP A 187 25.02 -17.26 8.75
CA ASP A 187 25.48 -18.19 7.71
C ASP A 187 24.40 -18.72 6.76
N LYS A 188 23.21 -18.05 6.75
CA LYS A 188 22.14 -18.36 5.81
C LYS A 188 21.73 -17.12 5.00
N ILE A 189 21.19 -17.35 3.82
CA ILE A 189 20.50 -16.34 3.03
C ILE A 189 19.11 -16.16 3.63
N ASN A 190 18.87 -15.02 4.28
CA ASN A 190 17.63 -14.69 4.99
C ASN A 190 16.66 -14.02 4.02
N ILE A 191 15.56 -14.69 3.72
CA ILE A 191 14.54 -14.22 2.77
C ILE A 191 13.30 -13.77 3.55
N LEU A 192 12.92 -12.50 3.40
CA LEU A 192 11.73 -11.93 4.02
C LEU A 192 10.52 -12.08 3.08
N PHE A 193 9.42 -12.61 3.59
CA PHE A 193 8.08 -12.39 3.04
C PHE A 193 7.30 -11.51 4.02
N ALA A 194 6.72 -10.42 3.56
CA ALA A 194 5.94 -9.54 4.41
C ALA A 194 4.67 -9.03 3.72
N GLY A 195 3.53 -9.23 4.37
CA GLY A 195 2.26 -8.80 3.83
C GLY A 195 1.04 -9.44 4.48
N ARG A 196 -0.15 -9.11 3.94
CA ARG A 196 -1.38 -9.80 4.34
C ARG A 196 -1.30 -11.28 3.90
N LEU A 197 -1.60 -12.20 4.80
CA LEU A 197 -1.65 -13.63 4.46
C LEU A 197 -2.98 -13.94 3.75
N GLU A 198 -3.05 -13.53 2.48
CA GLU A 198 -4.21 -13.65 1.60
C GLU A 198 -3.80 -14.21 0.23
N TYR A 199 -4.75 -14.76 -0.52
CA TYR A 199 -4.52 -15.27 -1.88
C TYR A 199 -3.81 -14.22 -2.78
N GLN A 200 -4.21 -12.94 -2.66
CA GLN A 200 -3.62 -11.84 -3.40
C GLN A 200 -2.10 -11.81 -3.30
N LYS A 201 -1.55 -12.11 -2.12
CA LYS A 201 -0.10 -12.04 -1.83
C LYS A 201 0.69 -13.30 -2.23
N GLY A 202 0.05 -14.26 -2.88
CA GLY A 202 0.72 -15.47 -3.34
C GLY A 202 1.15 -16.41 -2.21
N VAL A 203 0.32 -16.53 -1.18
CA VAL A 203 0.60 -17.36 0.01
C VAL A 203 0.77 -18.83 -0.37
N ASP A 204 0.09 -19.31 -1.40
CA ASP A 204 0.23 -20.68 -1.88
C ASP A 204 1.62 -20.91 -2.48
N GLN A 205 2.10 -19.98 -3.30
CA GLN A 205 3.45 -20.01 -3.86
C GLN A 205 4.52 -19.95 -2.76
N LEU A 206 4.34 -19.07 -1.77
CA LEU A 206 5.23 -19.00 -0.61
C LEU A 206 5.36 -20.38 0.07
N ILE A 207 4.23 -21.01 0.41
CA ILE A 207 4.22 -22.30 1.10
C ILE A 207 4.95 -23.38 0.29
N GLU A 208 4.68 -23.48 -1.00
CA GLU A 208 5.28 -24.51 -1.84
C GLU A 208 6.79 -24.26 -2.08
N VAL A 209 7.23 -23.00 -2.23
CA VAL A 209 8.66 -22.63 -2.34
C VAL A 209 9.40 -22.99 -1.05
N VAL A 210 8.87 -22.60 0.12
CA VAL A 210 9.52 -22.87 1.42
C VAL A 210 9.63 -24.38 1.67
N LYS A 211 8.58 -25.16 1.35
CA LYS A 211 8.59 -26.63 1.46
C LYS A 211 9.62 -27.28 0.54
N ALA A 212 9.70 -26.82 -0.72
CA ALA A 212 10.63 -27.36 -1.68
C ALA A 212 12.09 -27.14 -1.26
N LEU A 213 12.39 -26.05 -0.57
CA LEU A 213 13.72 -25.66 -0.11
C LEU A 213 14.03 -26.10 1.33
N LYS A 214 13.17 -26.91 1.98
CA LYS A 214 13.31 -27.28 3.40
C LYS A 214 14.61 -27.99 3.76
N ASP A 215 15.15 -28.79 2.82
CA ASP A 215 16.36 -29.56 3.01
C ASP A 215 17.64 -28.83 2.51
N ASN A 216 17.49 -27.63 1.94
CA ASN A 216 18.63 -26.79 1.56
C ASN A 216 19.09 -25.95 2.75
N PRO A 217 20.32 -26.17 3.27
CA PRO A 217 20.79 -25.49 4.47
C PRO A 217 21.09 -24.00 4.27
N LYS A 218 21.15 -23.53 3.02
CA LYS A 218 21.53 -22.14 2.67
C LYS A 218 20.44 -21.12 2.93
N PHE A 219 19.16 -21.49 2.75
CA PHE A 219 18.05 -20.52 2.78
C PHE A 219 17.27 -20.59 4.09
N TYR A 220 16.84 -19.42 4.55
CA TYR A 220 15.94 -19.27 5.68
C TYR A 220 14.88 -18.24 5.40
N PHE A 221 13.61 -18.57 5.67
CA PHE A 221 12.48 -17.71 5.36
C PHE A 221 11.89 -17.09 6.62
N HIS A 222 11.72 -15.78 6.60
CA HIS A 222 11.03 -15.03 7.63
C HIS A 222 9.67 -14.56 7.10
N VAL A 223 8.59 -15.11 7.63
CA VAL A 223 7.23 -14.84 7.15
C VAL A 223 6.54 -13.92 8.15
N VAL A 224 6.31 -12.68 7.76
CA VAL A 224 5.69 -11.63 8.61
C VAL A 224 4.32 -11.27 8.07
N GLY A 225 3.27 -11.47 8.88
CA GLY A 225 1.94 -11.04 8.46
C GLY A 225 0.77 -11.68 9.19
N ASN A 226 -0.42 -11.24 8.82
CA ASN A 226 -1.69 -11.76 9.31
C ASN A 226 -2.73 -11.70 8.17
N GLY A 227 -3.75 -12.55 8.22
CA GLY A 227 -4.79 -12.61 7.19
C GLY A 227 -5.62 -13.89 7.29
N SER A 228 -6.56 -14.08 6.36
CA SER A 228 -7.47 -15.21 6.35
C SER A 228 -6.76 -16.56 6.15
N MET A 229 -5.56 -16.54 5.54
CA MET A 229 -4.76 -17.76 5.32
C MET A 229 -3.71 -18.02 6.42
N LYS A 230 -3.74 -17.30 7.54
CA LYS A 230 -2.76 -17.45 8.63
C LYS A 230 -2.67 -18.89 9.13
N GLU A 231 -3.80 -19.52 9.42
CA GLU A 231 -3.84 -20.91 9.92
C GLU A 231 -3.23 -21.89 8.91
N LYS A 232 -3.49 -21.68 7.60
CA LYS A 232 -2.91 -22.50 6.53
C LYS A 232 -1.39 -22.37 6.49
N VAL A 233 -0.86 -21.15 6.62
CA VAL A 233 0.58 -20.87 6.67
C VAL A 233 1.21 -21.55 7.88
N HIS A 234 0.65 -21.36 9.08
CA HIS A 234 1.16 -21.98 10.31
C HIS A 234 1.20 -23.50 10.18
N LYS A 235 0.11 -24.14 9.82
CA LYS A 235 0.05 -25.58 9.63
C LYS A 235 1.09 -26.11 8.63
N ALA A 236 1.39 -25.34 7.58
CA ALA A 236 2.28 -25.76 6.52
C ALA A 236 3.76 -25.53 6.83
N LEU A 237 4.11 -24.43 7.51
CA LEU A 237 5.50 -23.96 7.67
C LEU A 237 6.05 -24.13 9.10
N GLU A 238 5.22 -24.07 10.14
CA GLU A 238 5.67 -24.22 11.53
C GLU A 238 6.48 -25.52 11.79
N PRO A 239 6.16 -26.67 11.15
CA PRO A 239 6.97 -27.89 11.32
C PRO A 239 8.34 -27.85 10.63
N LEU A 240 8.62 -26.84 9.81
CA LEU A 240 9.83 -26.76 8.98
C LEU A 240 10.96 -26.03 9.72
N SER A 241 12.19 -26.52 9.57
CA SER A 241 13.37 -25.93 10.20
C SER A 241 13.97 -24.73 9.45
N ASN A 242 13.45 -24.41 8.25
CA ASN A 242 13.93 -23.36 7.38
C ASN A 242 13.01 -22.13 7.34
N ALA A 243 12.04 -22.00 8.26
CA ALA A 243 11.14 -20.86 8.31
C ALA A 243 10.81 -20.42 9.73
N SER A 244 10.63 -19.13 9.93
CA SER A 244 10.03 -18.52 11.14
C SER A 244 8.82 -17.68 10.77
N LEU A 245 7.80 -17.75 11.63
CA LEU A 245 6.52 -17.07 11.43
C LEU A 245 6.36 -15.97 12.48
N TYR A 246 5.99 -14.78 12.03
CA TYR A 246 5.78 -13.61 12.88
C TYR A 246 4.43 -12.99 12.59
N ASP A 247 3.79 -12.46 13.61
CA ASP A 247 2.66 -11.56 13.43
C ASP A 247 3.10 -10.25 12.75
N LYS A 248 2.17 -9.34 12.50
CA LYS A 248 2.49 -8.02 11.96
C LYS A 248 3.51 -7.32 12.86
N ILE A 249 4.55 -6.76 12.27
CA ILE A 249 5.57 -5.97 12.94
C ILE A 249 5.37 -4.50 12.57
N PHE A 250 5.14 -3.66 13.58
CA PHE A 250 5.07 -2.21 13.36
C PHE A 250 6.46 -1.65 13.06
N GLY A 251 6.55 -0.84 11.98
CA GLY A 251 7.83 -0.28 11.57
C GLY A 251 8.78 -1.30 10.93
N LEU A 252 8.26 -2.38 10.34
CA LEU A 252 9.04 -3.42 9.67
C LEU A 252 10.02 -2.85 8.64
N ASN A 253 9.65 -1.74 7.98
CA ASN A 253 10.50 -1.04 7.02
C ASN A 253 11.85 -0.56 7.58
N GLN A 254 11.99 -0.48 8.93
CA GLN A 254 13.27 -0.16 9.58
C GLN A 254 14.20 -1.39 9.71
N TYR A 255 13.75 -2.57 9.37
CA TYR A 255 14.49 -3.82 9.52
C TYR A 255 14.74 -4.55 8.19
N ILE A 256 14.15 -4.08 7.08
CA ILE A 256 14.21 -4.76 5.78
C ILE A 256 15.66 -4.89 5.30
N GLY A 257 16.50 -3.89 5.54
CA GLY A 257 17.92 -3.88 5.15
C GLY A 257 18.80 -4.91 5.86
N ASP A 258 18.27 -5.64 6.84
CA ASP A 258 18.99 -6.72 7.53
C ASP A 258 18.72 -8.10 6.91
N PHE A 259 17.77 -8.19 5.97
CA PHE A 259 17.49 -9.38 5.18
C PHE A 259 18.24 -9.34 3.85
N ASP A 260 18.60 -10.51 3.35
CA ASP A 260 19.30 -10.62 2.05
C ASP A 260 18.35 -10.37 0.87
N TYR A 261 17.13 -10.88 0.93
CA TYR A 261 16.14 -10.70 -0.12
C TYR A 261 14.72 -10.51 0.43
N LEU A 262 13.91 -9.74 -0.29
CA LEU A 262 12.45 -9.74 -0.12
C LEU A 262 11.82 -10.69 -1.15
N PHE A 263 10.86 -11.52 -0.75
CA PHE A 263 10.12 -12.42 -1.62
C PHE A 263 8.66 -12.00 -1.75
N MET A 264 8.23 -11.65 -2.96
CA MET A 264 6.90 -11.13 -3.26
C MET A 264 6.24 -11.90 -4.42
N PRO A 265 5.65 -13.08 -4.16
CA PRO A 265 4.95 -13.87 -5.18
C PRO A 265 3.49 -13.44 -5.36
N SER A 266 3.18 -12.15 -5.27
CA SER A 266 1.82 -11.64 -5.35
C SER A 266 1.14 -11.98 -6.68
N ASN A 267 -0.16 -12.28 -6.64
CA ASN A 267 -0.96 -12.52 -7.84
C ASN A 267 -1.36 -11.21 -8.54
N HIS A 268 -1.62 -10.14 -7.78
CA HIS A 268 -1.92 -8.79 -8.27
C HIS A 268 -1.69 -7.74 -7.19
N GLU A 269 -1.37 -6.51 -7.60
CA GLU A 269 -1.20 -5.33 -6.74
C GLU A 269 -1.72 -4.08 -7.45
N GLY A 270 -2.01 -3.02 -6.69
CA GLY A 270 -2.20 -1.68 -7.25
C GLY A 270 -0.85 -1.01 -7.54
N LEU A 271 -0.07 -0.82 -6.48
CA LEU A 271 1.37 -0.57 -6.44
C LEU A 271 1.88 -1.13 -5.12
N ALA A 272 2.75 -2.12 -5.20
CA ALA A 272 3.30 -2.76 -4.00
C ALA A 272 4.32 -1.84 -3.32
N LEU A 273 4.07 -1.40 -2.08
CA LEU A 273 4.99 -0.52 -1.35
C LEU A 273 6.21 -1.27 -0.82
N MET A 274 6.05 -2.53 -0.41
CA MET A 274 7.13 -3.34 0.17
C MET A 274 8.38 -3.47 -0.72
N PRO A 275 8.29 -3.72 -2.05
CA PRO A 275 9.46 -3.74 -2.91
C PRO A 275 10.15 -2.38 -3.02
N ILE A 276 9.39 -1.29 -2.95
CA ILE A 276 9.95 0.07 -2.94
C ILE A 276 10.70 0.31 -1.62
N GLU A 277 10.10 -0.07 -0.48
CA GLU A 277 10.75 -0.01 0.84
C GLU A 277 12.02 -0.86 0.88
N ALA A 278 11.99 -2.08 0.33
CA ALA A 278 13.14 -2.96 0.22
C ALA A 278 14.24 -2.36 -0.66
N SER A 279 13.88 -1.82 -1.81
CA SER A 279 14.83 -1.13 -2.70
C SER A 279 15.50 0.05 -2.01
N LEU A 280 14.74 0.87 -1.26
CA LEU A 280 15.28 1.99 -0.48
C LEU A 280 16.14 1.54 0.71
N ALA A 281 15.98 0.29 1.18
CA ALA A 281 16.81 -0.35 2.19
C ALA A 281 17.97 -1.17 1.60
N HIS A 282 18.22 -1.11 0.28
CA HIS A 282 19.21 -1.89 -0.44
C HIS A 282 19.01 -3.41 -0.39
N THR A 283 17.75 -3.86 -0.23
CA THR A 283 17.39 -5.28 -0.23
C THR A 283 16.72 -5.65 -1.57
N PRO A 284 17.38 -6.45 -2.42
CA PRO A 284 16.80 -6.89 -3.69
C PRO A 284 15.52 -7.71 -3.49
N THR A 285 14.57 -7.55 -4.43
CA THR A 285 13.26 -8.21 -4.32
C THR A 285 13.07 -9.26 -5.41
N ILE A 286 12.68 -10.47 -5.01
CA ILE A 286 12.24 -11.56 -5.89
C ILE A 286 10.74 -11.38 -6.13
N ILE A 287 10.31 -11.17 -7.36
CA ILE A 287 8.92 -10.81 -7.68
C ILE A 287 8.27 -11.75 -8.69
N ASN A 288 6.93 -11.85 -8.61
CA ASN A 288 6.10 -12.23 -9.74
C ASN A 288 5.87 -11.02 -10.65
N SER A 289 5.92 -11.21 -11.97
CA SER A 289 5.63 -10.17 -12.97
C SER A 289 4.13 -9.92 -13.11
N CYS A 290 3.46 -9.51 -12.03
CA CYS A 290 2.03 -9.16 -12.07
C CYS A 290 1.82 -7.64 -12.09
N PRO A 291 0.63 -7.17 -12.52
CA PRO A 291 0.28 -5.76 -12.45
C PRO A 291 0.53 -5.15 -11.08
N GLY A 292 1.01 -3.92 -11.03
CA GLY A 292 1.29 -3.15 -9.81
C GLY A 292 2.52 -3.60 -9.03
N LEU A 293 2.99 -4.84 -9.20
CA LEU A 293 4.24 -5.31 -8.62
C LEU A 293 5.42 -5.08 -9.59
N LYS A 294 5.26 -5.42 -10.88
CA LYS A 294 6.25 -5.15 -11.92
C LYS A 294 6.60 -3.66 -12.06
N ASP A 295 5.65 -2.77 -11.72
CA ASP A 295 5.83 -1.31 -11.83
C ASP A 295 6.80 -0.75 -10.77
N THR A 296 7.16 -1.55 -9.75
CA THR A 296 8.02 -1.12 -8.63
C THR A 296 9.53 -1.29 -8.90
N LEU A 297 9.90 -1.93 -9.98
CA LEU A 297 11.29 -2.26 -10.35
C LEU A 297 11.49 -2.04 -11.87
N PRO A 298 12.74 -1.92 -12.36
CA PRO A 298 12.99 -1.75 -13.79
C PRO A 298 12.39 -2.89 -14.63
N GLU A 299 12.00 -2.62 -15.86
CA GLU A 299 11.49 -3.65 -16.78
C GLU A 299 12.49 -4.81 -16.99
N THR A 300 13.78 -4.49 -16.97
CA THR A 300 14.89 -5.46 -17.10
C THR A 300 15.23 -6.16 -15.80
N TRP A 301 14.42 -6.05 -14.75
CA TRP A 301 14.73 -6.61 -13.43
C TRP A 301 14.97 -8.13 -13.50
N PRO A 302 16.15 -8.62 -13.04
CA PRO A 302 16.52 -10.02 -13.24
C PRO A 302 15.85 -11.01 -12.28
N LEU A 303 15.48 -10.55 -11.06
CA LEU A 303 14.86 -11.41 -10.05
C LEU A 303 13.32 -11.45 -10.22
N LYS A 304 12.87 -11.73 -11.44
CA LYS A 304 11.47 -11.70 -11.86
C LYS A 304 11.04 -13.04 -12.46
N VAL A 305 9.93 -13.57 -11.96
CA VAL A 305 9.26 -14.76 -12.48
C VAL A 305 7.99 -14.36 -13.19
N ASN A 306 7.67 -15.01 -14.30
CA ASN A 306 6.42 -14.85 -15.02
C ASN A 306 5.40 -15.93 -14.61
N ASP A 307 4.11 -15.60 -14.70
CA ASP A 307 3.01 -16.53 -14.45
C ASP A 307 2.96 -17.15 -13.03
N ASN A 308 3.68 -16.56 -12.09
CA ASN A 308 3.72 -16.96 -10.66
C ASN A 308 4.03 -18.47 -10.45
N LYS A 309 4.91 -19.06 -11.28
CA LYS A 309 5.24 -20.48 -11.24
C LYS A 309 6.21 -20.80 -10.12
N VAL A 310 5.84 -21.77 -9.28
CA VAL A 310 6.63 -22.21 -8.13
C VAL A 310 8.01 -22.71 -8.55
N ASP A 311 8.10 -23.54 -9.59
CA ASP A 311 9.36 -24.09 -10.08
C ASP A 311 10.34 -23.02 -10.58
N ASP A 312 9.81 -21.94 -11.15
CA ASP A 312 10.63 -20.81 -11.60
C ASP A 312 11.20 -20.03 -10.42
N PHE A 313 10.39 -19.82 -9.35
CA PHE A 313 10.89 -19.24 -8.10
C PHE A 313 11.95 -20.11 -7.44
N ILE A 314 11.74 -21.43 -7.40
CA ILE A 314 12.73 -22.36 -6.82
C ILE A 314 14.05 -22.25 -7.58
N ARG A 315 14.05 -22.32 -8.93
CA ARG A 315 15.26 -22.18 -9.75
C ARG A 315 15.94 -20.83 -9.54
N LEU A 316 15.16 -19.74 -9.49
CA LEU A 316 15.68 -18.40 -9.25
C LEU A 316 16.32 -18.30 -7.87
N ILE A 317 15.65 -18.75 -6.81
CA ILE A 317 16.18 -18.71 -5.44
C ILE A 317 17.45 -19.56 -5.32
N LEU A 318 17.50 -20.76 -5.91
CA LEU A 318 18.71 -21.58 -5.92
C LEU A 318 19.89 -20.88 -6.59
N SER A 319 19.67 -20.08 -7.62
CA SER A 319 20.73 -19.30 -8.27
C SER A 319 21.32 -18.19 -7.38
N LEU A 320 20.62 -17.79 -6.30
CA LEU A 320 21.09 -16.78 -5.36
C LEU A 320 22.13 -17.30 -4.35
N GLU A 321 22.47 -18.59 -4.39
CA GLU A 321 23.64 -19.10 -3.64
C GLU A 321 24.94 -18.46 -4.13
N ASP A 322 24.99 -18.03 -5.39
CA ASP A 322 26.03 -17.17 -5.93
C ASP A 322 25.65 -15.70 -5.66
N THR A 323 26.35 -15.06 -4.73
CA THR A 323 26.11 -13.68 -4.31
C THR A 323 26.84 -12.65 -5.15
N THR A 324 27.48 -13.03 -6.24
CA THR A 324 28.31 -12.14 -7.09
C THR A 324 27.57 -10.88 -7.54
N TYR A 325 26.28 -10.98 -7.83
CA TYR A 325 25.47 -9.88 -8.35
C TYR A 325 24.61 -9.16 -7.30
N TYR A 326 24.74 -9.50 -6.02
CA TYR A 326 23.89 -8.93 -4.97
C TYR A 326 23.98 -7.40 -4.92
N GLU A 327 25.19 -6.85 -4.82
CA GLU A 327 25.40 -5.40 -4.73
C GLU A 327 24.94 -4.66 -6.00
N GLU A 328 25.09 -5.28 -7.17
CA GLU A 328 24.57 -4.72 -8.42
C GLU A 328 23.05 -4.64 -8.38
N TYR A 329 22.35 -5.70 -7.99
CA TYR A 329 20.89 -5.71 -7.88
C TYR A 329 20.38 -4.72 -6.84
N ALA A 330 21.01 -4.64 -5.68
CA ALA A 330 20.70 -3.69 -4.64
C ALA A 330 20.83 -2.24 -5.14
N SER A 331 21.92 -1.94 -5.85
CA SER A 331 22.17 -0.60 -6.41
C SER A 331 21.18 -0.22 -7.51
N ILE A 332 20.85 -1.14 -8.42
CA ILE A 332 19.86 -0.92 -9.49
C ILE A 332 18.47 -0.62 -8.88
N ALA A 333 18.02 -1.46 -7.93
CA ALA A 333 16.73 -1.30 -7.28
C ALA A 333 16.66 0.02 -6.51
N TYR A 334 17.71 0.36 -5.74
CA TYR A 334 17.79 1.62 -5.00
C TYR A 334 17.71 2.84 -5.93
N GLY A 335 18.51 2.87 -7.00
CA GLY A 335 18.51 3.97 -7.97
C GLY A 335 17.14 4.17 -8.62
N TYR A 336 16.49 3.06 -9.00
CA TYR A 336 15.16 3.10 -9.58
C TYR A 336 14.11 3.62 -8.59
N ALA A 337 14.11 3.10 -7.34
CA ALA A 337 13.17 3.52 -6.31
C ALA A 337 13.33 5.00 -5.95
N LYS A 338 14.57 5.47 -5.76
CA LYS A 338 14.88 6.87 -5.45
C LYS A 338 14.41 7.84 -6.53
N THR A 339 14.52 7.44 -7.80
CA THR A 339 14.14 8.28 -8.95
C THR A 339 12.62 8.35 -9.13
N ASN A 340 11.92 7.22 -8.96
CA ASN A 340 10.51 7.11 -9.35
C ASN A 340 9.55 7.27 -8.18
N PHE A 341 9.95 6.90 -6.95
CA PHE A 341 9.07 6.81 -5.78
C PHE A 341 9.48 7.73 -4.63
N SER A 342 10.04 8.91 -4.94
CA SER A 342 10.37 9.91 -3.94
C SER A 342 9.10 10.51 -3.32
N ILE A 343 9.09 10.63 -1.99
CA ILE A 343 7.98 11.24 -1.26
C ILE A 343 7.81 12.71 -1.64
N GLU A 344 8.91 13.42 -1.85
CA GLU A 344 8.90 14.84 -2.22
C GLU A 344 8.26 15.05 -3.60
N LYS A 345 8.54 14.16 -4.56
CA LYS A 345 7.93 14.18 -5.90
C LYS A 345 6.42 13.96 -5.79
N MET A 346 5.98 12.93 -5.08
CA MET A 346 4.57 12.65 -4.86
C MET A 346 3.85 13.85 -4.21
N GLN A 347 4.41 14.38 -3.14
CA GLN A 347 3.86 15.55 -2.45
C GLN A 347 3.74 16.75 -3.38
N PHE A 348 4.79 17.07 -4.12
CA PHE A 348 4.79 18.18 -5.08
C PHE A 348 3.70 18.00 -6.16
N GLU A 349 3.58 16.81 -6.75
CA GLU A 349 2.58 16.52 -7.79
C GLU A 349 1.15 16.65 -7.26
N TYR A 350 0.84 16.13 -6.06
CA TYR A 350 -0.47 16.33 -5.42
C TYR A 350 -0.75 17.79 -5.08
N GLU A 351 0.25 18.53 -4.62
CA GLU A 351 0.09 19.96 -4.36
C GLU A 351 -0.26 20.76 -5.62
N GLN A 352 0.33 20.43 -6.77
CA GLN A 352 -0.10 21.05 -8.04
C GLN A 352 -1.57 20.73 -8.34
N ILE A 353 -1.98 19.45 -8.16
CA ILE A 353 -3.38 19.08 -8.33
C ILE A 353 -4.29 19.90 -7.41
N TYR A 354 -3.95 20.11 -6.15
CA TYR A 354 -4.82 20.85 -5.22
C TYR A 354 -4.96 22.32 -5.60
N LYS A 355 -3.95 22.94 -6.21
CA LYS A 355 -3.91 24.38 -6.57
C LYS A 355 -4.70 24.74 -7.84
N ILE A 356 -4.90 23.80 -8.74
CA ILE A 356 -5.65 24.00 -9.99
C ILE A 356 -7.16 24.07 -9.71
#